data_fe262594ac0a34a7f296c35437073bbb
#
_entry.id   fe262594ac0a34a7f296c35437073bbb
#
_cell.length_a   1.000
_cell.length_b   1.000
_cell.length_c   1.000
_cell.angle_alpha   90.00
_cell.angle_beta   90.00
_cell.angle_gamma   90.00
#
_symmetry.space_group_name_H-M   'P 1'
#
loop_
_entity.id
_entity.type
_entity.pdbx_description
1 polymer ?
#
loop_
_entity_poly.entity_id
_entity_poly.type
_entity_poly.pdbx_seq_one_letter_code
_entity_poly.pdbx_strand_id
1 'polypeptide(L)'
;MSNNGHFPTEAELALDGAAQAALHERAADATRKQFGKKVFVRAVVEVSNFCRENCGYCGMRRDNRTLARYRAQHEKIAELLIQHRPDSVTDVNIQSGEDPVAVREVVLPLIETLRRETSLGISVCLGTLSPAIYSELQAAGAGIFIMKFETGDAAQYEQLEAPGTLAERLRHIRLLAENNWFVSSGFIVGLPGQGPRDLWKNLELARTLPLHGCSVSPFIPGESTPLAGDVTANADWTFNCVSALRLMRPDWVIPAVSAFNLAASDGYRRGLRAGANLVTINLTPGDLRVDYVIYKRGRFIMTEERVLNALAAEGLAPSKTGLVDFYRNRIADVVGKEIASPVQR
;
A
#
# COMPACT_ATOMS: atom_id res chain seq x y z
N MET A 1 -9.23 -19.06 13.90
CA MET A 1 -8.56 -20.10 13.08
C MET A 1 -7.09 -19.77 13.01
N SER A 2 -6.22 -20.60 13.58
CA SER A 2 -4.78 -20.47 13.46
C SER A 2 -4.39 -20.69 12.01
N ASN A 3 -4.19 -19.63 11.28
CA ASN A 3 -3.68 -19.68 9.91
C ASN A 3 -2.18 -19.99 10.02
N ASN A 4 -1.81 -21.28 10.03
CA ASN A 4 -0.43 -21.75 10.08
C ASN A 4 0.26 -21.51 8.73
N GLY A 5 0.33 -20.23 8.30
CA GLY A 5 1.14 -19.85 7.17
C GLY A 5 2.62 -20.10 7.45
N HIS A 6 3.38 -20.36 6.41
CA HIS A 6 4.83 -20.50 6.52
C HIS A 6 5.46 -19.16 6.92
N PHE A 7 6.15 -19.12 8.05
CA PHE A 7 6.94 -17.96 8.44
C PHE A 7 8.34 -18.06 7.82
N PRO A 8 8.79 -17.06 7.05
CA PRO A 8 10.04 -17.14 6.28
C PRO A 8 11.26 -17.17 7.20
N THR A 9 12.33 -17.77 6.73
CA THR A 9 13.67 -17.67 7.31
C THR A 9 14.42 -16.46 6.76
N GLU A 10 15.43 -15.97 7.46
CA GLU A 10 16.30 -14.90 6.95
C GLU A 10 16.94 -15.29 5.60
N ALA A 11 17.32 -16.56 5.44
CA ALA A 11 17.93 -17.07 4.21
C ALA A 11 16.97 -17.00 3.01
N GLU A 12 15.65 -17.24 3.22
CA GLU A 12 14.67 -17.13 2.13
C GLU A 12 14.55 -15.68 1.60
N LEU A 13 14.87 -14.67 2.41
CA LEU A 13 14.82 -13.27 1.98
C LEU A 13 16.00 -12.86 1.09
N ALA A 14 17.08 -13.63 1.10
CA ALA A 14 18.29 -13.40 0.30
C ALA A 14 18.40 -14.34 -0.92
N LEU A 15 17.40 -15.15 -1.22
CA LEU A 15 17.39 -16.07 -2.35
C LEU A 15 17.51 -15.36 -3.69
N ASP A 16 18.17 -16.02 -4.63
CA ASP A 16 18.28 -15.67 -6.04
C ASP A 16 18.09 -16.87 -6.96
N GLY A 17 18.13 -16.65 -8.28
CA GLY A 17 18.12 -17.70 -9.29
C GLY A 17 16.97 -18.70 -9.14
N ALA A 18 17.28 -20.00 -9.24
CA ALA A 18 16.28 -21.08 -9.22
C ALA A 18 15.59 -21.21 -7.86
N ALA A 19 16.29 -20.96 -6.75
CA ALA A 19 15.70 -21.02 -5.41
C ALA A 19 14.67 -19.89 -5.20
N GLN A 20 14.96 -18.69 -5.68
CA GLN A 20 14.00 -17.57 -5.69
C GLN A 20 12.78 -17.90 -6.56
N ALA A 21 12.99 -18.45 -7.75
CA ALA A 21 11.90 -18.84 -8.64
C ALA A 21 10.94 -19.85 -7.95
N ALA A 22 11.47 -20.83 -7.24
CA ALA A 22 10.68 -21.79 -6.47
C ALA A 22 9.91 -21.13 -5.32
N LEU A 23 10.50 -20.15 -4.62
CA LEU A 23 9.82 -19.37 -3.59
C LEU A 23 8.64 -18.58 -4.18
N HIS A 24 8.86 -17.91 -5.30
CA HIS A 24 7.82 -17.12 -6.00
C HIS A 24 6.67 -18.02 -6.50
N GLU A 25 6.97 -19.22 -7.04
CA GLU A 25 5.96 -20.17 -7.49
C GLU A 25 5.06 -20.63 -6.32
N ARG A 26 5.65 -20.97 -5.17
CA ARG A 26 4.88 -21.29 -3.94
C ARG A 26 3.95 -20.15 -3.55
N ALA A 27 4.43 -18.90 -3.61
CA ALA A 27 3.62 -17.72 -3.30
C ALA A 27 2.51 -17.48 -4.33
N ALA A 28 2.81 -17.65 -5.63
CA ALA A 28 1.82 -17.58 -6.69
C ALA A 28 0.71 -18.63 -6.51
N ASP A 29 1.08 -19.88 -6.14
CA ASP A 29 0.13 -20.95 -5.83
C ASP A 29 -0.78 -20.58 -4.64
N ALA A 30 -0.20 -20.03 -3.58
CA ALA A 30 -0.97 -19.56 -2.43
C ALA A 30 -1.96 -18.45 -2.83
N THR A 31 -1.53 -17.53 -3.70
CA THR A 31 -2.40 -16.47 -4.24
C THR A 31 -3.53 -17.06 -5.08
N ARG A 32 -3.22 -18.00 -5.99
CA ARG A 32 -4.23 -18.68 -6.84
C ARG A 32 -5.26 -19.46 -6.00
N LYS A 33 -4.82 -20.12 -4.95
CA LYS A 33 -5.72 -20.85 -4.02
C LYS A 33 -6.68 -19.91 -3.29
N GLN A 34 -6.20 -18.73 -2.89
CA GLN A 34 -6.98 -17.78 -2.10
C GLN A 34 -7.86 -16.86 -2.94
N PHE A 35 -7.38 -16.39 -4.09
CA PHE A 35 -8.01 -15.33 -4.90
C PHE A 35 -8.35 -15.79 -6.35
N GLY A 36 -8.03 -17.03 -6.71
CA GLY A 36 -8.13 -17.51 -8.07
C GLY A 36 -7.20 -16.72 -9.00
N LYS A 37 -7.72 -16.36 -10.18
CA LYS A 37 -6.98 -15.52 -11.16
C LYS A 37 -7.39 -14.04 -11.09
N LYS A 38 -8.03 -13.62 -9.99
CA LYS A 38 -8.56 -12.26 -9.84
C LYS A 38 -7.59 -11.38 -9.06
N VAL A 39 -7.40 -10.16 -9.57
CA VAL A 39 -6.56 -9.12 -8.99
C VAL A 39 -7.42 -7.88 -8.78
N PHE A 40 -7.33 -7.28 -7.59
CA PHE A 40 -8.02 -6.03 -7.32
C PHE A 40 -7.39 -4.88 -8.11
N VAL A 41 -8.22 -4.00 -8.67
CA VAL A 41 -7.77 -2.82 -9.40
C VAL A 41 -8.32 -1.58 -8.71
N ARG A 42 -7.42 -0.75 -8.20
CA ARG A 42 -7.80 0.54 -7.62
C ARG A 42 -7.18 1.70 -8.39
N ALA A 43 -7.86 2.84 -8.37
CA ALA A 43 -7.24 4.11 -8.74
C ALA A 43 -6.41 4.66 -7.57
N VAL A 44 -5.42 5.51 -7.86
CA VAL A 44 -4.84 6.44 -6.90
C VAL A 44 -5.01 7.87 -7.41
N VAL A 45 -5.39 8.76 -6.51
CA VAL A 45 -5.36 10.21 -6.71
C VAL A 45 -4.53 10.86 -5.61
N GLU A 46 -3.61 11.70 -6.03
CA GLU A 46 -2.62 12.38 -5.19
C GLU A 46 -3.08 13.82 -5.01
N VAL A 47 -3.75 14.09 -3.89
CA VAL A 47 -4.53 15.34 -3.72
C VAL A 47 -3.76 16.48 -3.07
N SER A 48 -2.61 16.20 -2.45
CA SER A 48 -1.70 17.25 -1.93
C SER A 48 -0.29 16.71 -1.78
N ASN A 49 0.69 17.53 -2.14
CA ASN A 49 2.10 17.28 -1.89
C ASN A 49 2.67 18.11 -0.74
N PHE A 50 1.85 18.87 -0.01
CA PHE A 50 2.24 19.44 1.26
C PHE A 50 2.46 18.32 2.27
N CYS A 51 3.52 18.43 3.07
CA CYS A 51 3.80 17.49 4.15
C CYS A 51 4.45 18.25 5.31
N ARG A 52 3.96 18.02 6.52
CA ARG A 52 4.56 18.58 7.74
C ARG A 52 5.79 17.81 8.22
N GLU A 53 5.95 16.58 7.71
CA GLU A 53 7.03 15.67 8.09
C GLU A 53 8.28 15.87 7.24
N ASN A 54 9.42 15.39 7.75
CA ASN A 54 10.70 15.66 7.13
C ASN A 54 11.49 14.38 6.77
N CYS A 55 10.79 13.31 6.44
CA CYS A 55 11.37 11.98 6.18
C CYS A 55 12.55 12.04 5.21
N GLY A 56 13.69 11.47 5.61
CA GLY A 56 14.94 11.51 4.87
C GLY A 56 14.92 10.78 3.52
N TYR A 57 13.92 9.91 3.30
CA TYR A 57 13.74 9.12 2.07
C TYR A 57 12.71 9.70 1.09
N CYS A 58 11.92 10.73 1.50
CA CYS A 58 10.76 11.18 0.74
C CYS A 58 10.99 12.56 0.11
N GLY A 59 10.89 12.66 -1.20
CA GLY A 59 11.04 13.92 -1.92
C GLY A 59 9.97 14.97 -1.58
N MET A 60 8.82 14.58 -0.99
CA MET A 60 7.80 15.51 -0.52
C MET A 60 8.08 16.07 0.90
N ARG A 61 9.22 15.72 1.50
CA ARG A 61 9.62 16.23 2.83
C ARG A 61 9.42 17.73 2.96
N ARG A 62 9.10 18.18 4.18
CA ARG A 62 8.84 19.60 4.50
C ARG A 62 9.93 20.54 3.99
N ASP A 63 11.19 20.14 4.18
CA ASP A 63 12.35 20.99 3.88
C ASP A 63 12.76 20.95 2.39
N ASN A 64 12.08 20.18 1.54
CA ASN A 64 12.29 20.27 0.09
C ASN A 64 11.69 21.57 -0.45
N ARG A 65 12.54 22.59 -0.66
CA ARG A 65 12.17 23.92 -1.17
C ARG A 65 12.06 23.97 -2.69
N THR A 66 12.42 22.91 -3.40
CA THR A 66 12.40 22.87 -4.87
C THR A 66 11.06 22.43 -5.44
N LEU A 67 10.13 21.99 -4.58
CA LEU A 67 8.83 21.47 -4.98
C LEU A 67 7.80 22.60 -5.09
N ALA A 68 7.11 22.67 -6.23
CA ALA A 68 5.87 23.43 -6.31
C ALA A 68 4.79 22.71 -5.49
N ARG A 69 4.32 23.36 -4.42
CA ARG A 69 3.33 22.77 -3.50
C ARG A 69 1.92 23.02 -3.99
N TYR A 70 1.06 21.98 -3.92
CA TYR A 70 -0.33 22.08 -4.32
C TYR A 70 -1.27 21.36 -3.36
N ARG A 71 -2.53 21.79 -3.34
CA ARG A 71 -3.71 21.05 -2.93
C ARG A 71 -4.67 21.02 -4.11
N ALA A 72 -5.15 19.84 -4.47
CA ALA A 72 -6.06 19.67 -5.60
C ALA A 72 -7.44 20.31 -5.30
N GLN A 73 -8.14 20.70 -6.35
CA GLN A 73 -9.56 21.05 -6.24
C GLN A 73 -10.38 19.75 -6.18
N HIS A 74 -11.09 19.52 -5.07
CA HIS A 74 -11.79 18.26 -4.85
C HIS A 74 -12.87 18.00 -5.90
N GLU A 75 -13.51 19.04 -6.44
CA GLU A 75 -14.51 18.96 -7.49
C GLU A 75 -13.95 18.37 -8.78
N LYS A 76 -12.74 18.80 -9.19
CA LYS A 76 -12.07 18.29 -10.39
C LYS A 76 -11.66 16.82 -10.23
N ILE A 77 -11.21 16.45 -9.03
CA ILE A 77 -10.87 15.06 -8.75
C ILE A 77 -12.13 14.19 -8.70
N ALA A 78 -13.22 14.70 -8.13
CA ALA A 78 -14.51 14.02 -8.11
C ALA A 78 -15.04 13.81 -9.54
N GLU A 79 -15.06 14.85 -10.38
CA GLU A 79 -15.47 14.76 -11.79
C GLU A 79 -14.68 13.70 -12.54
N LEU A 80 -13.33 13.69 -12.40
CA LEU A 80 -12.45 12.69 -12.99
C LEU A 80 -12.86 11.26 -12.59
N LEU A 81 -13.08 11.03 -11.30
CA LEU A 81 -13.40 9.70 -10.77
C LEU A 81 -14.83 9.27 -11.09
N ILE A 82 -15.77 10.19 -11.20
CA ILE A 82 -17.16 9.88 -11.53
C ILE A 82 -17.33 9.63 -13.03
N GLN A 83 -16.76 10.48 -13.88
CA GLN A 83 -17.06 10.50 -15.32
C GLN A 83 -15.99 9.79 -16.17
N HIS A 84 -14.73 9.73 -15.69
CA HIS A 84 -13.58 9.34 -16.53
C HIS A 84 -12.74 8.19 -15.97
N ARG A 85 -13.17 7.56 -14.85
CA ARG A 85 -12.42 6.41 -14.36
C ARG A 85 -12.60 5.21 -15.28
N PRO A 86 -11.56 4.37 -15.43
CA PRO A 86 -11.69 3.09 -16.13
C PRO A 86 -12.69 2.14 -15.48
N ASP A 87 -13.41 1.36 -16.27
CA ASP A 87 -14.38 0.36 -15.77
C ASP A 87 -13.76 -0.75 -14.92
N SER A 88 -12.46 -0.99 -15.10
CA SER A 88 -11.69 -1.93 -14.30
C SER A 88 -11.48 -1.49 -12.85
N VAL A 89 -11.69 -0.20 -12.53
CA VAL A 89 -11.46 0.39 -11.21
C VAL A 89 -12.68 0.22 -10.32
N THR A 90 -12.51 -0.52 -9.24
CA THR A 90 -13.56 -0.75 -8.22
C THR A 90 -13.36 0.06 -6.93
N ASP A 91 -12.15 0.57 -6.72
CA ASP A 91 -11.76 1.31 -5.51
C ASP A 91 -10.87 2.50 -5.85
N VAL A 92 -10.85 3.49 -4.97
CA VAL A 92 -9.92 4.61 -5.05
C VAL A 92 -9.09 4.72 -3.76
N ASN A 93 -7.80 5.02 -3.92
CA ASN A 93 -6.92 5.44 -2.86
C ASN A 93 -6.67 6.95 -2.95
N ILE A 94 -7.13 7.69 -1.97
CA ILE A 94 -6.86 9.13 -1.84
C ILE A 94 -5.61 9.27 -0.98
N GLN A 95 -4.56 9.86 -1.56
CA GLN A 95 -3.30 10.01 -0.83
C GLN A 95 -2.76 11.44 -0.90
N SER A 96 -2.08 11.83 0.19
CA SER A 96 -1.39 13.10 0.32
C SER A 96 -0.11 12.94 1.16
N GLY A 97 0.72 13.97 1.24
CA GLY A 97 1.61 14.11 2.39
C GLY A 97 0.79 14.26 3.69
N GLU A 98 1.46 14.28 4.84
CA GLU A 98 0.78 14.62 6.10
C GLU A 98 0.38 16.10 6.11
N ASP A 99 -0.81 16.39 5.56
CA ASP A 99 -1.35 17.73 5.35
C ASP A 99 -2.77 17.83 5.97
N PRO A 100 -2.89 18.26 7.23
CA PRO A 100 -4.19 18.42 7.89
C PRO A 100 -5.15 19.38 7.19
N VAL A 101 -4.63 20.37 6.45
CA VAL A 101 -5.45 21.30 5.67
C VAL A 101 -6.10 20.57 4.50
N ALA A 102 -5.30 19.79 3.73
CA ALA A 102 -5.85 19.00 2.63
C ALA A 102 -6.89 17.98 3.11
N VAL A 103 -6.73 17.42 4.32
CA VAL A 103 -7.73 16.51 4.89
C VAL A 103 -9.10 17.20 5.01
N ARG A 104 -9.13 18.45 5.49
CA ARG A 104 -10.35 19.22 5.68
C ARG A 104 -10.93 19.78 4.39
N GLU A 105 -10.07 20.35 3.55
CA GLU A 105 -10.51 21.14 2.39
C GLU A 105 -10.67 20.29 1.12
N VAL A 106 -10.00 19.13 1.06
CA VAL A 106 -9.99 18.30 -0.16
C VAL A 106 -10.49 16.89 0.10
N VAL A 107 -9.92 16.18 1.10
CA VAL A 107 -10.18 14.74 1.26
C VAL A 107 -11.59 14.46 1.74
N LEU A 108 -12.04 15.12 2.81
CA LEU A 108 -13.39 14.93 3.35
C LEU A 108 -14.48 15.28 2.32
N PRO A 109 -14.49 16.47 1.68
CA PRO A 109 -15.48 16.78 0.63
C PRO A 109 -15.44 15.81 -0.56
N LEU A 110 -14.24 15.35 -0.94
CA LEU A 110 -14.09 14.36 -2.01
C LEU A 110 -14.75 13.03 -1.63
N ILE A 111 -14.49 12.52 -0.42
CA ILE A 111 -15.08 11.26 0.06
C ILE A 111 -16.60 11.35 0.08
N GLU A 112 -17.17 12.44 0.63
CA GLU A 112 -18.62 12.67 0.68
C GLU A 112 -19.26 12.69 -0.72
N THR A 113 -18.59 13.37 -1.66
CA THR A 113 -19.06 13.40 -3.06
C THR A 113 -19.02 12.02 -3.71
N LEU A 114 -17.91 11.29 -3.57
CA LEU A 114 -17.78 9.95 -4.13
C LEU A 114 -18.77 8.96 -3.52
N ARG A 115 -19.05 9.07 -2.22
CA ARG A 115 -20.05 8.22 -1.54
C ARG A 115 -21.48 8.47 -2.04
N ARG A 116 -21.80 9.70 -2.39
CA ARG A 116 -23.11 10.06 -2.93
C ARG A 116 -23.28 9.63 -4.40
N GLU A 117 -22.23 9.78 -5.20
CA GLU A 117 -22.31 9.68 -6.66
C GLU A 117 -21.81 8.33 -7.22
N THR A 118 -21.14 7.49 -6.40
CA THR A 118 -20.52 6.25 -6.86
C THR A 118 -20.65 5.11 -5.85
N SER A 119 -20.34 3.89 -6.30
CA SER A 119 -20.17 2.71 -5.45
C SER A 119 -18.69 2.39 -5.16
N LEU A 120 -17.76 3.29 -5.44
CA LEU A 120 -16.33 3.07 -5.22
C LEU A 120 -16.01 2.75 -3.77
N GLY A 121 -15.22 1.71 -3.54
CA GLY A 121 -14.54 1.51 -2.27
C GLY A 121 -13.48 2.61 -2.05
N ILE A 122 -13.39 3.15 -0.83
CA ILE A 122 -12.51 4.28 -0.54
C ILE A 122 -11.45 3.87 0.47
N SER A 123 -10.20 4.00 0.08
CA SER A 123 -9.02 3.92 0.94
C SER A 123 -8.32 5.27 1.05
N VAL A 124 -7.67 5.53 2.17
CA VAL A 124 -6.92 6.77 2.42
C VAL A 124 -5.49 6.47 2.88
N CYS A 125 -4.53 7.29 2.43
CA CYS A 125 -3.12 7.26 2.85
C CYS A 125 -2.68 8.71 3.15
N LEU A 126 -2.84 9.14 4.42
CA LEU A 126 -2.79 10.54 4.83
C LEU A 126 -1.81 10.77 6.00
N GLY A 127 -1.02 9.76 6.35
CA GLY A 127 -0.12 9.80 7.50
C GLY A 127 -0.83 9.70 8.85
N THR A 128 -0.23 10.26 9.89
CA THR A 128 -0.76 10.22 11.26
C THR A 128 -1.71 11.39 11.50
N LEU A 129 -2.93 11.08 11.94
CA LEU A 129 -3.97 12.06 12.22
C LEU A 129 -4.48 11.91 13.67
N SER A 130 -5.27 12.85 14.14
CA SER A 130 -5.93 12.71 15.43
C SER A 130 -7.05 11.66 15.37
N PRO A 131 -7.41 11.01 16.49
CA PRO A 131 -8.51 10.06 16.53
C PRO A 131 -9.84 10.63 16.03
N ALA A 132 -10.11 11.91 16.30
CA ALA A 132 -11.33 12.60 15.82
C ALA A 132 -11.38 12.64 14.28
N ILE A 133 -10.25 12.95 13.62
CA ILE A 133 -10.19 12.98 12.15
C ILE A 133 -10.34 11.58 11.56
N TYR A 134 -9.80 10.53 12.19
CA TYR A 134 -10.07 9.15 11.75
C TYR A 134 -11.57 8.84 11.76
N SER A 135 -12.26 9.23 12.83
CA SER A 135 -13.71 9.02 12.93
C SER A 135 -14.50 9.81 11.88
N GLU A 136 -14.10 11.05 11.60
CA GLU A 136 -14.73 11.87 10.56
C GLU A 136 -14.54 11.26 9.16
N LEU A 137 -13.33 10.82 8.81
CA LEU A 137 -13.04 10.16 7.53
C LEU A 137 -13.86 8.87 7.35
N GLN A 138 -14.02 8.10 8.43
CA GLN A 138 -14.82 6.87 8.42
C GLN A 138 -16.31 7.18 8.26
N ALA A 139 -16.81 8.18 8.98
CA ALA A 139 -18.21 8.64 8.87
C ALA A 139 -18.50 9.18 7.46
N ALA A 140 -17.57 9.90 6.83
CA ALA A 140 -17.68 10.34 5.45
C ALA A 140 -17.73 9.17 4.45
N GLY A 141 -17.18 8.00 4.78
CA GLY A 141 -17.30 6.79 3.97
C GLY A 141 -16.01 6.08 3.59
N ALA A 142 -14.86 6.51 4.10
CA ALA A 142 -13.63 5.76 3.93
C ALA A 142 -13.65 4.44 4.73
N GLY A 143 -13.24 3.33 4.12
CA GLY A 143 -13.27 2.02 4.76
C GLY A 143 -11.89 1.45 5.06
N ILE A 144 -10.86 1.86 4.32
CA ILE A 144 -9.49 1.35 4.46
C ILE A 144 -8.55 2.50 4.80
N PHE A 145 -7.73 2.33 5.83
CA PHE A 145 -6.64 3.24 6.15
C PHE A 145 -5.30 2.58 5.85
N ILE A 146 -4.45 3.26 5.08
CA ILE A 146 -3.10 2.82 4.74
C ILE A 146 -2.12 3.63 5.59
N MET A 147 -1.45 2.97 6.53
CA MET A 147 -0.44 3.56 7.40
C MET A 147 0.78 2.65 7.46
N LYS A 148 1.85 3.03 6.75
CA LYS A 148 3.09 2.24 6.71
C LYS A 148 3.91 2.47 7.96
N PHE A 149 4.54 1.40 8.48
CA PHE A 149 5.50 1.51 9.58
C PHE A 149 6.94 1.71 9.09
N GLU A 150 7.19 1.62 7.80
CA GLU A 150 8.41 1.88 7.03
C GLU A 150 9.59 0.95 7.37
N THR A 151 9.94 0.80 8.64
CA THR A 151 10.92 -0.15 9.16
C THR A 151 10.53 -0.60 10.57
N GLY A 152 10.84 -1.85 10.93
CA GLY A 152 10.63 -2.39 12.29
C GLY A 152 11.78 -2.11 13.26
N ASP A 153 12.83 -1.44 12.81
CA ASP A 153 13.95 -1.02 13.64
C ASP A 153 13.76 0.43 14.10
N ALA A 154 13.63 0.63 15.42
CA ALA A 154 13.34 1.94 16.00
C ALA A 154 14.47 2.95 15.78
N ALA A 155 15.73 2.52 15.82
CA ALA A 155 16.87 3.40 15.58
C ALA A 155 16.94 3.84 14.12
N GLN A 156 16.69 2.92 13.17
CA GLN A 156 16.60 3.25 11.76
C GLN A 156 15.39 4.17 11.48
N TYR A 157 14.25 3.95 12.14
CA TYR A 157 13.06 4.78 12.01
C TYR A 157 13.36 6.25 12.39
N GLU A 158 14.09 6.45 13.48
CA GLU A 158 14.54 7.76 13.95
C GLU A 158 15.56 8.40 12.99
N GLN A 159 16.55 7.64 12.53
CA GLN A 159 17.54 8.10 11.55
C GLN A 159 16.93 8.55 10.23
N LEU A 160 15.81 7.94 9.83
CA LEU A 160 15.04 8.31 8.64
C LEU A 160 14.20 9.58 8.84
N GLU A 161 14.17 10.17 10.02
CA GLU A 161 13.24 11.26 10.37
C GLU A 161 11.79 10.90 10.02
N ALA A 162 11.42 9.61 10.16
CA ALA A 162 10.08 9.15 9.89
C ALA A 162 9.08 9.73 10.92
N PRO A 163 7.77 9.85 10.59
CA PRO A 163 6.82 10.63 11.39
C PRO A 163 6.68 10.16 12.84
N GLY A 164 6.97 11.02 13.79
CA GLY A 164 6.92 10.70 15.22
C GLY A 164 7.95 9.63 15.62
N THR A 165 7.54 8.67 16.45
CA THR A 165 8.32 7.49 16.79
C THR A 165 7.68 6.23 16.20
N LEU A 166 8.48 5.15 16.04
CA LEU A 166 7.92 3.85 15.61
C LEU A 166 6.83 3.37 16.58
N ALA A 167 7.03 3.54 17.89
CA ALA A 167 6.04 3.14 18.90
C ALA A 167 4.70 3.87 18.72
N GLU A 168 4.72 5.17 18.46
CA GLU A 168 3.54 5.97 18.18
C GLU A 168 2.87 5.53 16.87
N ARG A 169 3.65 5.30 15.81
CA ARG A 169 3.14 4.80 14.53
C ARG A 169 2.40 3.47 14.70
N LEU A 170 2.98 2.52 15.45
CA LEU A 170 2.37 1.23 15.74
C LEU A 170 1.11 1.36 16.61
N ARG A 171 1.11 2.29 17.57
CA ARG A 171 -0.08 2.60 18.37
C ARG A 171 -1.24 3.10 17.48
N HIS A 172 -0.97 3.98 16.52
CA HIS A 172 -1.99 4.46 15.58
C HIS A 172 -2.52 3.35 14.67
N ILE A 173 -1.67 2.43 14.20
CA ILE A 173 -2.09 1.25 13.42
C ILE A 173 -3.07 0.39 14.24
N ARG A 174 -2.77 0.13 15.51
CA ARG A 174 -3.68 -0.62 16.40
C ARG A 174 -4.98 0.12 16.67
N LEU A 175 -4.89 1.42 16.97
CA LEU A 175 -6.05 2.28 17.20
C LEU A 175 -7.03 2.29 16.02
N LEU A 176 -6.52 2.35 14.79
CA LEU A 176 -7.35 2.26 13.58
C LEU A 176 -8.11 0.92 13.54
N ALA A 177 -7.44 -0.21 13.79
CA ALA A 177 -8.08 -1.52 13.79
C ALA A 177 -9.11 -1.67 14.92
N GLU A 178 -8.81 -1.17 16.12
CA GLU A 178 -9.74 -1.13 17.26
C GLU A 178 -11.00 -0.32 16.97
N ASN A 179 -10.90 0.67 16.09
CA ASN A 179 -12.03 1.49 15.61
C ASN A 179 -12.62 0.98 14.28
N ASN A 180 -12.48 -0.32 13.99
CA ASN A 180 -13.10 -1.02 12.86
C ASN A 180 -12.67 -0.52 11.46
N TRP A 181 -11.49 0.07 11.34
CA TRP A 181 -10.90 0.29 10.03
C TRP A 181 -10.33 -1.01 9.46
N PHE A 182 -10.50 -1.22 8.17
CA PHE A 182 -9.59 -2.14 7.47
C PHE A 182 -8.24 -1.46 7.35
N VAL A 183 -7.21 -2.07 7.97
CA VAL A 183 -5.88 -1.46 8.03
C VAL A 183 -4.94 -2.17 7.07
N SER A 184 -4.29 -1.39 6.21
CA SER A 184 -3.15 -1.82 5.41
C SER A 184 -1.89 -1.09 5.89
N SER A 185 -0.78 -1.82 5.97
CA SER A 185 0.49 -1.23 6.35
C SER A 185 1.58 -1.55 5.32
N GLY A 186 2.85 -1.40 5.69
CA GLY A 186 3.97 -1.73 4.82
C GLY A 186 5.29 -1.21 5.32
N PHE A 187 6.34 -1.64 4.63
CA PHE A 187 7.71 -1.27 4.95
C PHE A 187 8.55 -1.06 3.68
N ILE A 188 9.71 -0.46 3.84
CA ILE A 188 10.68 -0.22 2.79
C ILE A 188 11.76 -1.29 2.86
N VAL A 189 12.16 -1.84 1.71
CA VAL A 189 13.24 -2.82 1.55
C VAL A 189 14.44 -2.15 0.93
N GLY A 190 15.62 -2.40 1.50
CA GLY A 190 16.90 -1.92 0.98
C GLY A 190 17.22 -0.49 1.40
N LEU A 191 16.73 -0.05 2.55
CA LEU A 191 17.20 1.17 3.21
C LEU A 191 18.70 1.06 3.49
N PRO A 192 19.45 2.18 3.55
CA PRO A 192 20.87 2.16 3.88
C PRO A 192 21.16 1.36 5.15
N GLY A 193 22.11 0.42 5.07
CA GLY A 193 22.49 -0.47 6.18
C GLY A 193 21.54 -1.66 6.44
N GLN A 194 20.41 -1.76 5.74
CA GLN A 194 19.45 -2.84 5.94
C GLN A 194 19.92 -4.15 5.27
N GLY A 195 19.84 -5.26 6.00
CA GLY A 195 20.14 -6.61 5.51
C GLY A 195 18.96 -7.58 5.66
N PRO A 196 19.13 -8.86 5.27
CA PRO A 196 18.06 -9.88 5.35
C PRO A 196 17.47 -10.04 6.76
N ARG A 197 18.29 -9.91 7.81
CA ARG A 197 17.84 -9.96 9.21
C ARG A 197 16.88 -8.84 9.56
N ASP A 198 17.10 -7.64 9.04
CA ASP A 198 16.22 -6.48 9.30
C ASP A 198 14.91 -6.62 8.54
N LEU A 199 14.96 -7.18 7.32
CA LEU A 199 13.77 -7.55 6.56
C LEU A 199 12.94 -8.61 7.29
N TRP A 200 13.60 -9.60 7.88
CA TRP A 200 12.95 -10.62 8.70
C TRP A 200 12.22 -10.01 9.90
N LYS A 201 12.86 -9.06 10.63
CA LYS A 201 12.22 -8.30 11.71
C LYS A 201 11.00 -7.50 11.22
N ASN A 202 11.06 -6.91 10.03
CA ASN A 202 9.92 -6.22 9.43
C ASN A 202 8.73 -7.16 9.19
N LEU A 203 8.98 -8.38 8.72
CA LEU A 203 7.96 -9.40 8.52
C LEU A 203 7.38 -9.89 9.85
N GLU A 204 8.25 -10.10 10.85
CA GLU A 204 7.82 -10.48 12.21
C GLU A 204 6.91 -9.41 12.82
N LEU A 205 7.31 -8.13 12.72
CA LEU A 205 6.48 -7.02 13.16
C LEU A 205 5.14 -6.99 12.41
N ALA A 206 5.15 -7.09 11.07
CA ALA A 206 3.92 -7.10 10.28
C ALA A 206 2.96 -8.20 10.73
N ARG A 207 3.47 -9.39 11.07
CA ARG A 207 2.67 -10.53 11.55
C ARG A 207 1.94 -10.24 12.87
N THR A 208 2.51 -9.41 13.73
CA THR A 208 1.94 -9.07 15.05
C THR A 208 0.89 -7.95 14.99
N LEU A 209 0.79 -7.25 13.87
CA LEU A 209 -0.14 -6.13 13.70
C LEU A 209 -1.50 -6.60 13.16
N PRO A 210 -2.60 -5.93 13.53
CA PRO A 210 -3.95 -6.25 13.08
C PRO A 210 -4.20 -5.77 11.65
N LEU A 211 -3.50 -6.34 10.67
CA LEU A 211 -3.53 -5.91 9.28
C LEU A 211 -4.43 -6.77 8.41
N HIS A 212 -5.02 -6.14 7.39
CA HIS A 212 -5.77 -6.76 6.30
C HIS A 212 -4.94 -6.85 5.00
N GLY A 213 -3.83 -6.12 4.96
CA GLY A 213 -2.88 -6.13 3.85
C GLY A 213 -1.55 -5.51 4.27
N CYS A 214 -0.50 -5.83 3.51
CA CYS A 214 0.83 -5.28 3.75
C CYS A 214 1.53 -5.04 2.42
N SER A 215 2.12 -3.85 2.27
CA SER A 215 2.91 -3.49 1.09
C SER A 215 4.40 -3.61 1.36
N VAL A 216 5.13 -4.02 0.33
CA VAL A 216 6.60 -3.95 0.29
C VAL A 216 6.97 -2.92 -0.76
N SER A 217 7.79 -1.94 -0.42
CA SER A 217 8.28 -0.94 -1.37
C SER A 217 9.80 -1.00 -1.43
N PRO A 218 10.42 -1.11 -2.63
CA PRO A 218 11.86 -0.96 -2.72
C PRO A 218 12.25 0.47 -2.34
N PHE A 219 13.38 0.63 -1.66
CA PHE A 219 14.00 1.93 -1.48
C PHE A 219 14.48 2.46 -2.82
N ILE A 220 13.95 3.61 -3.19
CA ILE A 220 14.38 4.39 -4.36
C ILE A 220 14.86 5.74 -3.81
N PRO A 221 16.13 6.12 -4.00
CA PRO A 221 16.64 7.41 -3.53
C PRO A 221 15.78 8.57 -4.03
N GLY A 222 15.24 9.36 -3.10
CA GLY A 222 14.39 10.50 -3.42
C GLY A 222 15.21 11.71 -3.87
N GLU A 223 14.78 12.41 -4.92
CA GLU A 223 15.39 13.67 -5.32
C GLU A 223 15.29 14.72 -4.21
N SER A 224 16.33 15.49 -4.01
CA SER A 224 16.39 16.55 -2.98
C SER A 224 16.13 16.04 -1.56
N THR A 225 16.58 14.82 -1.26
CA THR A 225 16.53 14.22 0.08
C THR A 225 17.93 13.96 0.64
N PRO A 226 18.09 13.79 1.96
CA PRO A 226 19.37 13.37 2.55
C PRO A 226 19.92 12.07 1.96
N LEU A 227 19.06 11.16 1.52
CA LEU A 227 19.41 9.85 0.95
C LEU A 227 19.48 9.84 -0.58
N ALA A 228 19.51 11.01 -1.24
CA ALA A 228 19.52 11.10 -2.71
C ALA A 228 20.75 10.45 -3.37
N GLY A 229 21.87 10.37 -2.65
CA GLY A 229 23.12 9.76 -3.12
C GLY A 229 23.23 8.26 -2.86
N ASP A 230 22.26 7.65 -2.17
CA ASP A 230 22.28 6.24 -1.86
C ASP A 230 21.88 5.36 -3.06
N VAL A 231 22.13 4.06 -2.94
CA VAL A 231 21.81 3.10 -3.99
C VAL A 231 20.37 2.63 -3.92
N THR A 232 19.78 2.35 -5.08
CA THR A 232 18.46 1.72 -5.16
C THR A 232 18.50 0.31 -4.55
N ALA A 233 17.43 -0.09 -3.89
CA ALA A 233 17.27 -1.39 -3.27
C ALA A 233 17.57 -2.57 -4.22
N ASN A 234 18.09 -3.66 -3.67
CA ASN A 234 18.11 -4.93 -4.36
C ASN A 234 16.68 -5.40 -4.65
N ALA A 235 16.33 -5.50 -5.93
CA ALA A 235 15.00 -5.89 -6.37
C ALA A 235 14.61 -7.30 -5.91
N ASP A 236 15.56 -8.23 -5.85
CA ASP A 236 15.30 -9.62 -5.47
C ASP A 236 14.83 -9.72 -4.02
N TRP A 237 15.46 -9.00 -3.11
CA TRP A 237 15.00 -8.92 -1.71
C TRP A 237 13.58 -8.39 -1.59
N THR A 238 13.23 -7.42 -2.43
CA THR A 238 11.87 -6.85 -2.44
C THR A 238 10.84 -7.91 -2.84
N PHE A 239 11.10 -8.67 -3.91
CA PHE A 239 10.18 -9.71 -4.37
C PHE A 239 10.15 -10.92 -3.43
N ASN A 240 11.27 -11.27 -2.79
CA ASN A 240 11.30 -12.30 -1.76
C ASN A 240 10.43 -11.92 -0.56
N CYS A 241 10.46 -10.63 -0.14
CA CYS A 241 9.57 -10.13 0.92
C CYS A 241 8.09 -10.18 0.51
N VAL A 242 7.74 -9.92 -0.76
CA VAL A 242 6.35 -10.08 -1.26
C VAL A 242 5.91 -11.54 -1.12
N SER A 243 6.76 -12.48 -1.55
CA SER A 243 6.47 -13.92 -1.45
C SER A 243 6.38 -14.39 0.00
N ALA A 244 7.28 -13.89 0.86
CA ALA A 244 7.25 -14.18 2.29
C ALA A 244 5.94 -13.72 2.95
N LEU A 245 5.49 -12.49 2.66
CA LEU A 245 4.19 -11.98 3.14
C LEU A 245 3.03 -12.87 2.66
N ARG A 246 3.04 -13.29 1.39
CA ARG A 246 1.99 -14.15 0.84
C ARG A 246 1.94 -15.51 1.51
N LEU A 247 3.09 -16.14 1.74
CA LEU A 247 3.16 -17.44 2.39
C LEU A 247 2.82 -17.37 3.89
N MET A 248 3.23 -16.28 4.54
CA MET A 248 2.91 -16.02 5.94
C MET A 248 1.42 -15.72 6.17
N ARG A 249 0.82 -14.95 5.28
CA ARG A 249 -0.58 -14.52 5.36
C ARG A 249 -1.24 -14.64 3.97
N PRO A 250 -1.67 -15.86 3.62
CA PRO A 250 -2.29 -16.13 2.32
C PRO A 250 -3.54 -15.29 2.05
N ASP A 251 -4.17 -14.78 3.09
CA ASP A 251 -5.39 -14.00 3.08
C ASP A 251 -5.19 -12.48 2.88
N TRP A 252 -3.96 -11.98 2.98
CA TRP A 252 -3.71 -10.54 2.88
C TRP A 252 -3.80 -10.01 1.45
N VAL A 253 -4.21 -8.75 1.33
CA VAL A 253 -4.07 -8.01 0.08
C VAL A 253 -2.68 -7.39 0.02
N ILE A 254 -1.93 -7.75 -1.01
CA ILE A 254 -0.53 -7.33 -1.22
C ILE A 254 -0.45 -6.58 -2.55
N PRO A 255 -0.11 -5.27 -2.55
CA PRO A 255 -0.05 -4.50 -3.78
C PRO A 255 1.24 -4.74 -4.57
N ALA A 256 1.12 -4.83 -5.90
CA ALA A 256 2.22 -4.55 -6.81
C ALA A 256 2.37 -3.02 -6.92
N VAL A 257 3.43 -2.48 -6.34
CA VAL A 257 3.66 -1.03 -6.33
C VAL A 257 4.42 -0.57 -7.58
N SER A 258 4.14 0.66 -8.06
CA SER A 258 4.79 1.22 -9.25
C SER A 258 6.32 1.32 -9.12
N ALA A 259 6.82 1.46 -7.89
CA ALA A 259 8.26 1.48 -7.59
C ALA A 259 9.00 0.19 -7.99
N PHE A 260 8.30 -0.94 -8.14
CA PHE A 260 8.92 -2.18 -8.64
C PHE A 260 9.55 -1.98 -10.03
N ASN A 261 8.90 -1.18 -10.90
CA ASN A 261 9.46 -0.88 -12.22
C ASN A 261 10.63 0.13 -12.21
N LEU A 262 10.90 0.77 -11.08
CA LEU A 262 12.11 1.56 -10.88
C LEU A 262 13.27 0.70 -10.38
N ALA A 263 12.97 -0.41 -9.70
CA ALA A 263 13.96 -1.35 -9.18
C ALA A 263 14.34 -2.44 -10.22
N ALA A 264 13.41 -2.81 -11.12
CA ALA A 264 13.63 -3.83 -12.16
C ALA A 264 12.75 -3.52 -13.40
N SER A 265 13.25 -3.83 -14.61
CA SER A 265 12.57 -3.51 -15.89
C SER A 265 11.18 -4.15 -16.05
N ASP A 266 10.96 -5.34 -15.47
CA ASP A 266 9.68 -6.07 -15.45
C ASP A 266 9.09 -6.16 -14.03
N GLY A 267 9.49 -5.26 -13.15
CA GLY A 267 9.26 -5.32 -11.69
C GLY A 267 7.80 -5.49 -11.32
N TYR A 268 6.89 -4.84 -12.03
CA TYR A 268 5.46 -4.95 -11.75
C TYR A 268 4.93 -6.38 -11.97
N ARG A 269 5.34 -7.03 -13.07
CA ARG A 269 5.00 -8.42 -13.37
C ARG A 269 5.68 -9.39 -12.40
N ARG A 270 6.94 -9.14 -12.04
CA ARG A 270 7.63 -9.91 -11.00
C ARG A 270 6.89 -9.84 -9.66
N GLY A 271 6.38 -8.65 -9.28
CA GLY A 271 5.55 -8.51 -8.08
C GLY A 271 4.28 -9.37 -8.12
N LEU A 272 3.60 -9.44 -9.26
CA LEU A 272 2.43 -10.32 -9.45
C LEU A 272 2.82 -11.81 -9.32
N ARG A 273 3.92 -12.24 -9.95
CA ARG A 273 4.45 -13.61 -9.82
C ARG A 273 4.87 -13.93 -8.39
N ALA A 274 5.40 -12.95 -7.66
CA ALA A 274 5.78 -13.10 -6.25
C ALA A 274 4.59 -13.16 -5.30
N GLY A 275 3.35 -13.00 -5.78
CA GLY A 275 2.15 -13.17 -4.97
C GLY A 275 1.36 -11.89 -4.67
N ALA A 276 1.67 -10.76 -5.30
CA ALA A 276 0.83 -9.56 -5.23
C ALA A 276 -0.53 -9.79 -5.91
N ASN A 277 -1.59 -9.19 -5.36
CA ASN A 277 -2.97 -9.35 -5.83
C ASN A 277 -3.79 -8.05 -5.84
N LEU A 278 -3.12 -6.92 -5.75
CA LEU A 278 -3.70 -5.58 -5.91
C LEU A 278 -2.81 -4.77 -6.86
N VAL A 279 -3.41 -4.13 -7.83
CA VAL A 279 -2.76 -3.22 -8.77
C VAL A 279 -3.36 -1.82 -8.68
N THR A 280 -2.58 -0.80 -9.05
CA THR A 280 -3.02 0.59 -8.91
C THR A 280 -2.81 1.33 -10.23
N ILE A 281 -3.86 2.00 -10.72
CA ILE A 281 -3.83 2.93 -11.85
C ILE A 281 -3.71 4.34 -11.28
N ASN A 282 -2.73 5.12 -11.74
CA ASN A 282 -2.60 6.51 -11.29
C ASN A 282 -3.47 7.42 -12.15
N LEU A 283 -4.53 7.94 -11.56
CA LEU A 283 -5.47 8.88 -12.18
C LEU A 283 -5.23 10.34 -11.78
N THR A 284 -4.17 10.63 -11.01
CA THR A 284 -3.84 12.03 -10.68
C THR A 284 -3.64 12.84 -11.97
N PRO A 285 -4.27 14.02 -12.10
CA PRO A 285 -4.04 14.91 -13.26
C PRO A 285 -2.56 15.15 -13.51
N GLY A 286 -2.17 15.24 -14.79
CA GLY A 286 -0.76 15.28 -15.19
C GLY A 286 0.00 16.48 -14.64
N ASP A 287 -0.66 17.63 -14.56
CA ASP A 287 -0.15 18.90 -14.00
C ASP A 287 0.15 18.82 -12.49
N LEU A 288 -0.65 18.10 -11.74
CA LEU A 288 -0.43 17.85 -10.30
C LEU A 288 0.60 16.74 -10.07
N ARG A 289 0.52 15.69 -10.89
CA ARG A 289 1.33 14.48 -10.71
C ARG A 289 2.83 14.72 -10.84
N VAL A 290 3.25 15.68 -11.65
CA VAL A 290 4.68 16.02 -11.85
C VAL A 290 5.33 16.54 -10.58
N ASP A 291 4.58 17.14 -9.68
CA ASP A 291 5.04 17.66 -8.40
C ASP A 291 4.72 16.76 -7.19
N TYR A 292 4.12 15.59 -7.42
CA TYR A 292 3.97 14.58 -6.38
C TYR A 292 5.19 13.65 -6.34
N VAL A 293 6.27 14.14 -5.79
CA VAL A 293 7.60 13.51 -5.87
C VAL A 293 7.90 12.70 -4.61
N ILE A 294 7.46 11.42 -4.55
CA ILE A 294 7.89 10.51 -3.48
C ILE A 294 9.37 10.14 -3.65
N TYR A 295 9.77 9.85 -4.89
CA TYR A 295 11.12 9.40 -5.27
C TYR A 295 11.77 10.39 -6.23
N LYS A 296 11.46 10.26 -7.53
CA LYS A 296 12.00 11.05 -8.64
C LYS A 296 10.85 11.64 -9.45
N ARG A 297 11.08 12.80 -10.12
CA ARG A 297 10.10 13.39 -11.04
C ARG A 297 9.76 12.44 -12.20
N GLY A 298 10.75 11.72 -12.71
CA GLY A 298 10.60 10.71 -13.77
C GLY A 298 10.08 9.35 -13.27
N ARG A 299 9.20 9.32 -12.27
CA ARG A 299 8.65 8.05 -11.75
C ARG A 299 7.83 7.30 -12.80
N PHE A 300 7.77 5.98 -12.67
CA PHE A 300 7.01 5.12 -13.57
C PHE A 300 5.50 5.22 -13.26
N ILE A 301 4.72 5.69 -14.24
CA ILE A 301 3.27 5.84 -14.09
C ILE A 301 2.56 4.62 -14.64
N MET A 302 1.76 3.99 -13.78
CA MET A 302 0.88 2.88 -14.16
C MET A 302 -0.43 3.44 -14.72
N THR A 303 -0.57 3.35 -16.05
CA THR A 303 -1.83 3.61 -16.76
C THR A 303 -2.70 2.36 -16.76
N GLU A 304 -3.98 2.49 -17.12
CA GLU A 304 -4.87 1.33 -17.27
C GLU A 304 -4.29 0.30 -18.24
N GLU A 305 -3.88 0.75 -19.43
CA GLU A 305 -3.29 -0.13 -20.45
C GLU A 305 -2.11 -0.93 -19.91
N ARG A 306 -1.17 -0.27 -19.21
CA ARG A 306 0.00 -0.94 -18.60
C ARG A 306 -0.41 -1.97 -17.55
N VAL A 307 -1.41 -1.64 -16.74
CA VAL A 307 -1.94 -2.55 -15.72
C VAL A 307 -2.60 -3.76 -16.35
N LEU A 308 -3.51 -3.55 -17.31
CA LEU A 308 -4.24 -4.64 -17.97
C LEU A 308 -3.31 -5.54 -18.78
N ASN A 309 -2.32 -4.97 -19.48
CA ASN A 309 -1.29 -5.73 -20.19
C ASN A 309 -0.43 -6.58 -19.24
N ALA A 310 -0.06 -6.03 -18.07
CA ALA A 310 0.68 -6.78 -17.07
C ALA A 310 -0.15 -7.95 -16.51
N LEU A 311 -1.43 -7.75 -16.23
CA LEU A 311 -2.33 -8.80 -15.76
C LEU A 311 -2.51 -9.89 -16.82
N ALA A 312 -2.80 -9.51 -18.08
CA ALA A 312 -2.99 -10.45 -19.18
C ALA A 312 -1.74 -11.30 -19.43
N ALA A 313 -0.55 -10.69 -19.38
CA ALA A 313 0.72 -11.40 -19.56
C ALA A 313 0.99 -12.46 -18.46
N GLU A 314 0.36 -12.34 -17.30
CA GLU A 314 0.45 -13.32 -16.20
C GLU A 314 -0.81 -14.23 -16.12
N GLY A 315 -1.70 -14.17 -17.11
CA GLY A 315 -2.94 -14.94 -17.12
C GLY A 315 -3.92 -14.57 -16.00
N LEU A 316 -3.85 -13.34 -15.53
CA LEU A 316 -4.67 -12.75 -14.46
C LEU A 316 -5.74 -11.81 -15.06
N ALA A 317 -6.78 -11.51 -14.30
CA ALA A 317 -7.85 -10.61 -14.73
C ALA A 317 -8.30 -9.72 -13.57
N PRO A 318 -8.83 -8.51 -13.85
CA PRO A 318 -9.42 -7.65 -12.84
C PRO A 318 -10.53 -8.33 -12.05
N SER A 319 -10.57 -8.08 -10.74
CA SER A 319 -11.69 -8.43 -9.88
C SER A 319 -12.86 -7.49 -10.16
N LYS A 320 -14.08 -8.02 -10.14
CA LYS A 320 -15.31 -7.21 -10.15
C LYS A 320 -15.76 -6.81 -8.74
N THR A 321 -15.23 -7.46 -7.72
CA THR A 321 -15.48 -7.13 -6.32
C THR A 321 -14.47 -6.11 -5.85
N GLY A 322 -14.92 -5.03 -5.24
CA GLY A 322 -14.06 -4.02 -4.64
C GLY A 322 -13.37 -4.52 -3.36
N LEU A 323 -12.29 -3.86 -2.96
CA LEU A 323 -11.52 -4.20 -1.75
C LEU A 323 -12.35 -4.08 -0.47
N VAL A 324 -13.11 -2.98 -0.34
CA VAL A 324 -13.93 -2.74 0.84
C VAL A 324 -14.99 -3.83 0.97
N ASP A 325 -15.65 -4.20 -0.12
CA ASP A 325 -16.66 -5.25 -0.13
C ASP A 325 -16.04 -6.63 0.12
N PHE A 326 -14.87 -6.89 -0.44
CA PHE A 326 -14.13 -8.12 -0.16
C PHE A 326 -13.86 -8.29 1.34
N TYR A 327 -13.39 -7.24 2.01
CA TYR A 327 -13.12 -7.31 3.45
C TYR A 327 -14.40 -7.46 4.27
N ARG A 328 -15.48 -6.74 3.92
CA ARG A 328 -16.79 -6.86 4.59
C ARG A 328 -17.37 -8.26 4.50
N ASN A 329 -17.34 -8.84 3.30
CA ASN A 329 -17.84 -10.20 3.06
C ASN A 329 -17.07 -11.23 3.87
N ARG A 330 -15.75 -11.08 3.99
CA ARG A 330 -14.94 -11.99 4.82
C ARG A 330 -15.29 -11.95 6.29
N ILE A 331 -15.58 -10.76 6.85
CA ILE A 331 -16.02 -10.66 8.24
C ILE A 331 -17.37 -11.35 8.41
N ALA A 332 -18.31 -11.12 7.49
CA ALA A 332 -19.62 -11.76 7.52
C ALA A 332 -19.52 -13.30 7.47
N ASP A 333 -18.62 -13.85 6.62
CA ASP A 333 -18.38 -15.28 6.53
C ASP A 333 -17.78 -15.88 7.82
N VAL A 334 -16.92 -15.15 8.52
CA VAL A 334 -16.36 -15.60 9.81
C VAL A 334 -17.43 -15.62 10.90
N VAL A 335 -18.17 -14.53 11.03
CA VAL A 335 -19.26 -14.39 12.01
C VAL A 335 -20.37 -15.43 11.75
N GLY A 336 -20.75 -15.63 10.48
CA GLY A 336 -21.75 -16.62 10.10
C GLY A 336 -21.32 -18.06 10.46
N LYS A 337 -20.05 -18.40 10.30
CA LYS A 337 -19.51 -19.72 10.67
C LYS A 337 -19.43 -19.93 12.18
N GLU A 338 -19.14 -18.90 12.97
CA GLU A 338 -19.13 -18.98 14.44
C GLU A 338 -20.53 -19.19 15.00
N ILE A 339 -21.55 -18.56 14.41
CA ILE A 339 -22.96 -18.74 14.78
C ILE A 339 -23.48 -20.13 14.37
N ALA A 340 -22.99 -20.69 13.25
CA ALA A 340 -23.42 -22.00 12.74
C ALA A 340 -22.72 -23.20 13.41
N SER A 341 -21.68 -23.00 14.23
CA SER A 341 -21.02 -24.06 14.98
C SER A 341 -21.71 -24.23 16.34
N PRO A 342 -22.52 -25.29 16.58
CA PRO A 342 -23.07 -25.53 17.86
C PRO A 342 -21.93 -25.83 18.84
N VAL A 343 -21.92 -25.12 19.97
CA VAL A 343 -21.08 -25.46 21.13
C VAL A 343 -21.42 -26.90 21.53
N GLN A 344 -20.55 -27.84 21.19
CA GLN A 344 -20.59 -29.16 21.81
C GLN A 344 -20.23 -28.95 23.29
N ARG A 345 -21.24 -29.02 24.12
CA ARG A 345 -21.11 -29.10 25.57
C ARG A 345 -20.68 -30.51 25.99
#